data_d0907fbe7f97412c21fc5bdeb6be2cd5
#
_entry.id   d0907fbe7f97412c21fc5bdeb6be2cd5
#
_cell.length_a   1.000
_cell.length_b   1.000
_cell.length_c   1.000
_cell.angle_alpha   90.00
_cell.angle_beta   90.00
_cell.angle_gamma   90.00
#
_symmetry.space_group_name_H-M   'P 1'
#
loop_
_entity.id
_entity.type
_entity.pdbx_description
1 polymer ?
#
loop_
_entity_poly.entity_id
_entity_poly.type
_entity_poly.pdbx_seq_one_letter_code
_entity_poly.pdbx_strand_id
1 'polypeptide(L)'
;AQLDGQEGLNDQLRDRQEEIEQIRQENNLLLKEKQRLQQEMNRLVQTVPEKSIEMETYERITEQNMIFVTCAKQLSAILIGQNEYLKRLQKGEFRHLSDIDWPFVYKTLDQLFNNYTKRLRQNYPGLTDEDIQCCCLIKLQLSTSAIARLFGIASPSVTKRKQRIKERINQAKAGLVGKEQPVDVY
;
A
#
# COMPACT_ATOMS: atom_id res chain seq x y z
N ALA A 1 -54.93 35.80 59.21
CA ALA A 1 -54.93 34.32 59.00
C ALA A 1 -55.46 33.92 57.61
N GLN A 2 -56.41 34.62 56.97
CA GLN A 2 -56.89 34.27 55.60
C GLN A 2 -56.04 34.90 54.46
N LEU A 3 -55.42 36.02 54.67
CA LEU A 3 -54.50 36.68 53.71
C LEU A 3 -53.17 35.94 53.57
N ASP A 4 -52.59 35.43 54.66
CA ASP A 4 -51.33 34.69 54.67
C ASP A 4 -51.44 33.37 53.90
N GLY A 5 -52.61 32.74 53.91
CA GLY A 5 -52.84 31.49 53.17
C GLY A 5 -52.92 31.68 51.66
N GLN A 6 -53.40 32.85 51.21
CA GLN A 6 -53.52 33.18 49.79
C GLN A 6 -52.15 33.58 49.15
N GLU A 7 -51.30 34.30 49.90
CA GLU A 7 -49.95 34.66 49.50
C GLU A 7 -49.11 33.40 49.35
N GLY A 8 -49.11 32.46 50.30
CA GLY A 8 -48.41 31.21 50.22
C GLY A 8 -48.84 30.31 49.06
N LEU A 9 -50.14 30.34 48.68
CA LEU A 9 -50.64 29.59 47.56
C LEU A 9 -50.20 30.22 46.21
N ASN A 10 -50.16 31.56 46.10
CA ASN A 10 -49.69 32.27 44.93
C ASN A 10 -48.18 32.06 44.71
N ASP A 11 -47.38 32.04 45.73
CA ASP A 11 -45.95 31.73 45.64
C ASP A 11 -45.72 30.29 45.17
N GLN A 12 -46.45 29.32 45.67
CA GLN A 12 -46.40 27.94 45.18
C GLN A 12 -46.82 27.82 43.71
N LEU A 13 -47.83 28.57 43.29
CA LEU A 13 -48.25 28.56 41.88
C LEU A 13 -47.19 29.18 40.97
N ARG A 14 -46.51 30.25 41.42
CA ARG A 14 -45.43 30.85 40.67
C ARG A 14 -44.23 29.88 40.52
N ASP A 15 -43.80 29.26 41.60
CA ASP A 15 -42.71 28.28 41.60
C ASP A 15 -42.99 27.10 40.67
N ARG A 16 -44.25 26.61 40.68
CA ARG A 16 -44.68 25.55 39.76
C ARG A 16 -44.72 26.01 38.30
N GLN A 17 -45.06 27.25 38.01
CA GLN A 17 -45.01 27.79 36.66
C GLN A 17 -43.60 27.92 36.16
N GLU A 18 -42.66 28.36 36.99
CA GLU A 18 -41.22 28.40 36.64
C GLU A 18 -40.67 26.99 36.39
N GLU A 19 -41.02 26.02 37.20
CA GLU A 19 -40.64 24.62 37.03
C GLU A 19 -41.18 24.04 35.68
N ILE A 20 -42.45 24.32 35.36
CA ILE A 20 -43.03 23.88 34.08
C ILE A 20 -42.33 24.53 32.89
N GLU A 21 -41.95 25.77 32.98
CA GLU A 21 -41.23 26.46 31.88
C GLU A 21 -39.83 25.93 31.71
N GLN A 22 -39.11 25.60 32.79
CA GLN A 22 -37.81 24.92 32.74
C GLN A 22 -37.92 23.55 32.07
N ILE A 23 -38.89 22.73 32.46
CA ILE A 23 -39.16 21.41 31.86
C ILE A 23 -39.49 21.55 30.37
N ARG A 24 -40.24 22.56 29.97
CA ARG A 24 -40.55 22.84 28.56
C ARG A 24 -39.29 23.18 27.76
N GLN A 25 -38.39 24.00 28.30
CA GLN A 25 -37.15 24.36 27.66
C GLN A 25 -36.25 23.16 27.51
N GLU A 26 -36.10 22.33 28.54
CA GLU A 26 -35.34 21.12 28.52
C GLU A 26 -35.91 20.12 27.51
N ASN A 27 -37.20 19.88 27.48
CA ASN A 27 -37.87 19.04 26.49
C ASN A 27 -37.63 19.51 25.04
N ASN A 28 -37.63 20.83 24.80
CA ASN A 28 -37.34 21.38 23.48
C ASN A 28 -35.88 21.14 23.07
N LEU A 29 -34.94 21.24 24.01
CA LEU A 29 -33.52 20.91 23.75
C LEU A 29 -33.34 19.42 23.45
N LEU A 30 -33.95 18.55 24.24
CA LEU A 30 -33.92 17.10 24.03
C LEU A 30 -34.55 16.70 22.67
N LEU A 31 -35.63 17.36 22.28
CA LEU A 31 -36.23 17.10 20.97
C LEU A 31 -35.30 17.46 19.80
N LYS A 32 -34.61 18.62 19.89
CA LYS A 32 -33.63 19.05 18.90
C LYS A 32 -32.44 18.05 18.82
N GLU A 33 -31.93 17.62 19.97
CA GLU A 33 -30.83 16.66 20.00
C GLU A 33 -31.27 15.30 19.46
N LYS A 34 -32.48 14.84 19.79
CA LYS A 34 -33.05 13.63 19.20
C LYS A 34 -33.11 13.71 17.67
N GLN A 35 -33.55 14.82 17.12
CA GLN A 35 -33.61 15.02 15.67
C GLN A 35 -32.22 14.99 15.03
N ARG A 36 -31.24 15.63 15.67
CA ARG A 36 -29.87 15.63 15.23
C ARG A 36 -29.28 14.21 15.18
N LEU A 37 -29.43 13.46 16.27
CA LEU A 37 -28.97 12.08 16.36
C LEU A 37 -29.65 11.17 15.33
N GLN A 38 -30.94 11.37 15.09
CA GLN A 38 -31.67 10.61 14.07
C GLN A 38 -31.14 10.91 12.65
N GLN A 39 -30.80 12.15 12.34
CA GLN A 39 -30.20 12.53 11.05
C GLN A 39 -28.81 11.91 10.89
N GLU A 40 -27.97 11.95 11.93
CA GLU A 40 -26.64 11.35 11.91
C GLU A 40 -26.71 9.82 11.77
N MET A 41 -27.64 9.18 12.46
CA MET A 41 -27.87 7.73 12.32
C MET A 41 -28.28 7.36 10.89
N ASN A 42 -29.21 8.13 10.29
CA ASN A 42 -29.63 7.89 8.91
C ASN A 42 -28.48 8.06 7.92
N ARG A 43 -27.61 9.05 8.14
CA ARG A 43 -26.39 9.25 7.33
C ARG A 43 -25.44 8.08 7.45
N LEU A 44 -25.17 7.62 8.66
CA LEU A 44 -24.28 6.45 8.90
C LEU A 44 -24.85 5.18 8.26
N VAL A 45 -26.13 4.93 8.37
CA VAL A 45 -26.80 3.77 7.75
C VAL A 45 -26.66 3.79 6.22
N GLN A 46 -26.66 4.96 5.57
CA GLN A 46 -26.46 5.06 4.13
C GLN A 46 -25.01 4.84 3.71
N THR A 47 -24.03 5.24 4.52
CA THR A 47 -22.60 5.12 4.19
C THR A 47 -22.00 3.73 4.47
N VAL A 48 -22.60 2.95 5.36
CA VAL A 48 -22.12 1.60 5.72
C VAL A 48 -22.15 0.63 4.54
N PRO A 49 -23.22 0.51 3.73
CA PRO A 49 -23.22 -0.41 2.59
C PRO A 49 -22.21 -0.02 1.51
N GLU A 50 -21.99 1.29 1.25
CA GLU A 50 -20.99 1.75 0.29
C GLU A 50 -19.57 1.34 0.69
N LYS A 51 -19.21 1.55 1.96
CA LYS A 51 -17.89 1.12 2.49
C LYS A 51 -17.73 -0.40 2.48
N SER A 52 -18.79 -1.16 2.68
CA SER A 52 -18.75 -2.63 2.61
C SER A 52 -18.47 -3.11 1.18
N ILE A 53 -19.10 -2.49 0.17
CA ILE A 53 -18.87 -2.79 -1.25
C ILE A 53 -17.45 -2.41 -1.68
N GLU A 54 -16.93 -1.27 -1.22
CA GLU A 54 -15.56 -0.88 -1.46
C GLU A 54 -14.57 -1.88 -0.87
N MET A 55 -14.75 -2.30 0.39
CA MET A 55 -13.90 -3.27 1.06
C MET A 55 -13.87 -4.60 0.32
N GLU A 56 -15.05 -5.14 -0.06
CA GLU A 56 -15.15 -6.38 -0.83
C GLU A 56 -14.46 -6.27 -2.21
N THR A 57 -14.57 -5.10 -2.84
CA THR A 57 -13.89 -4.81 -4.10
C THR A 57 -12.37 -4.77 -3.93
N TYR A 58 -11.85 -4.14 -2.88
CA TYR A 58 -10.42 -4.12 -2.55
C TYR A 58 -9.88 -5.52 -2.26
N GLU A 59 -10.59 -6.33 -1.49
CA GLU A 59 -10.20 -7.71 -1.21
C GLU A 59 -10.09 -8.53 -2.49
N ARG A 60 -11.09 -8.44 -3.38
CA ARG A 60 -11.09 -9.14 -4.66
C ARG A 60 -9.96 -8.69 -5.59
N ILE A 61 -9.68 -7.39 -5.67
CA ILE A 61 -8.55 -6.85 -6.44
C ILE A 61 -7.23 -7.37 -5.88
N THR A 62 -7.08 -7.38 -4.55
CA THR A 62 -5.87 -7.87 -3.88
C THR A 62 -5.64 -9.35 -4.16
N GLU A 63 -6.68 -10.17 -4.10
CA GLU A 63 -6.62 -11.59 -4.42
C GLU A 63 -6.23 -11.83 -5.89
N GLN A 64 -6.87 -11.12 -6.83
CA GLN A 64 -6.52 -11.19 -8.24
C GLN A 64 -5.06 -10.80 -8.49
N ASN A 65 -4.56 -9.74 -7.84
CA ASN A 65 -3.18 -9.31 -7.95
C ASN A 65 -2.21 -10.38 -7.42
N MET A 66 -2.54 -11.06 -6.31
CA MET A 66 -1.75 -12.18 -5.81
C MET A 66 -1.67 -13.33 -6.81
N ILE A 67 -2.79 -13.67 -7.46
CA ILE A 67 -2.83 -14.71 -8.50
C ILE A 67 -1.93 -14.30 -9.67
N PHE A 68 -2.04 -13.06 -10.18
CA PHE A 68 -1.19 -12.55 -11.24
C PHE A 68 0.30 -12.59 -10.91
N VAL A 69 0.68 -12.15 -9.71
CA VAL A 69 2.07 -12.19 -9.25
C VAL A 69 2.58 -13.63 -9.19
N THR A 70 1.77 -14.55 -8.72
CA THR A 70 2.12 -15.98 -8.64
C THR A 70 2.30 -16.59 -10.03
N CYS A 71 1.36 -16.36 -10.94
CA CYS A 71 1.46 -16.82 -12.32
C CYS A 71 2.69 -16.22 -13.04
N ALA A 72 2.95 -14.92 -12.86
CA ALA A 72 4.12 -14.27 -13.43
C ALA A 72 5.43 -14.86 -12.91
N LYS A 73 5.52 -15.22 -11.64
CA LYS A 73 6.68 -15.91 -11.06
C LYS A 73 6.87 -17.32 -11.67
N GLN A 74 5.80 -18.08 -11.80
CA GLN A 74 5.84 -19.43 -12.39
C GLN A 74 6.25 -19.38 -13.86
N LEU A 75 5.66 -18.50 -14.66
CA LEU A 75 6.04 -18.30 -16.07
C LEU A 75 7.49 -17.87 -16.21
N SER A 76 7.95 -16.93 -15.35
CA SER A 76 9.34 -16.51 -15.32
C SER A 76 10.30 -17.68 -15.05
N ALA A 77 9.95 -18.54 -14.09
CA ALA A 77 10.76 -19.71 -13.76
C ALA A 77 10.85 -20.70 -14.94
N ILE A 78 9.73 -20.93 -15.65
CA ILE A 78 9.69 -21.80 -16.85
C ILE A 78 10.57 -21.20 -17.96
N LEU A 79 10.42 -19.92 -18.28
CA LEU A 79 11.17 -19.25 -19.34
C LEU A 79 12.68 -19.22 -19.05
N ILE A 80 13.08 -18.97 -17.80
CA ILE A 80 14.47 -19.02 -17.36
C ILE A 80 14.99 -20.47 -17.46
N GLY A 81 14.19 -21.45 -17.06
CA GLY A 81 14.55 -22.87 -17.09
C GLY A 81 14.75 -23.44 -18.50
N GLN A 82 14.17 -22.80 -19.53
CA GLN A 82 14.37 -23.17 -20.94
C GLN A 82 15.67 -22.60 -21.54
N ASN A 83 16.26 -21.57 -20.91
CA ASN A 83 17.50 -20.96 -21.38
C ASN A 83 18.69 -21.59 -20.66
N GLU A 84 19.51 -22.38 -21.37
CA GLU A 84 20.62 -23.12 -20.76
C GLU A 84 21.66 -22.22 -20.10
N TYR A 85 21.96 -21.04 -20.66
CA TYR A 85 22.89 -20.09 -20.06
C TYR A 85 22.36 -19.54 -18.72
N LEU A 86 21.07 -19.13 -18.68
CA LEU A 86 20.45 -18.63 -17.44
C LEU A 86 20.34 -19.74 -16.39
N LYS A 87 20.07 -20.96 -16.82
CA LYS A 87 20.03 -22.13 -15.94
C LYS A 87 21.39 -22.44 -15.30
N ARG A 88 22.47 -22.34 -16.06
CA ARG A 88 23.83 -22.45 -15.54
C ARG A 88 24.14 -21.33 -14.54
N LEU A 89 23.69 -20.12 -14.81
CA LEU A 89 23.84 -18.98 -13.90
C LEU A 89 23.07 -19.23 -12.58
N GLN A 90 21.85 -19.73 -12.64
CA GLN A 90 21.08 -20.10 -11.44
C GLN A 90 21.72 -21.24 -10.64
N LYS A 91 22.30 -22.23 -11.31
CA LYS A 91 23.03 -23.32 -10.66
C LYS A 91 24.35 -22.89 -10.01
N GLY A 92 24.77 -21.62 -10.26
CA GLY A 92 25.98 -21.06 -9.66
C GLY A 92 27.27 -21.58 -10.30
N GLU A 93 27.26 -21.90 -11.58
CA GLU A 93 28.42 -22.33 -12.34
C GLU A 93 29.42 -21.21 -12.60
N PHE A 94 29.00 -19.95 -12.42
CA PHE A 94 29.85 -18.77 -12.51
C PHE A 94 30.41 -18.39 -11.15
N ARG A 95 31.69 -17.96 -11.11
CA ARG A 95 32.38 -17.62 -9.86
C ARG A 95 32.40 -16.13 -9.57
N HIS A 96 32.52 -15.32 -10.60
CA HIS A 96 32.62 -13.86 -10.49
C HIS A 96 31.69 -13.15 -11.47
N LEU A 97 31.38 -11.89 -11.21
CA LEU A 97 30.58 -11.07 -12.13
C LEU A 97 31.24 -10.91 -13.51
N SER A 98 32.57 -10.91 -13.55
CA SER A 98 33.35 -10.84 -14.80
C SER A 98 33.16 -12.05 -15.71
N ASP A 99 32.76 -13.19 -15.15
CA ASP A 99 32.55 -14.42 -15.92
C ASP A 99 31.18 -14.42 -16.63
N ILE A 100 30.34 -13.43 -16.34
CA ILE A 100 28.98 -13.31 -16.86
C ILE A 100 28.99 -12.46 -18.12
N ASP A 101 28.45 -12.98 -19.22
CA ASP A 101 28.16 -12.23 -20.42
C ASP A 101 26.94 -11.29 -20.19
N TRP A 102 27.19 -10.11 -19.65
CA TRP A 102 26.14 -9.15 -19.33
C TRP A 102 25.34 -8.68 -20.54
N PRO A 103 25.94 -8.37 -21.72
CA PRO A 103 25.17 -8.10 -22.93
C PRO A 103 24.17 -9.19 -23.27
N PHE A 104 24.56 -10.45 -23.14
CA PHE A 104 23.65 -11.58 -23.36
C PHE A 104 22.53 -11.64 -22.31
N VAL A 105 22.88 -11.48 -21.01
CA VAL A 105 21.91 -11.48 -19.90
C VAL A 105 20.91 -10.34 -20.07
N TYR A 106 21.36 -9.11 -20.37
CA TYR A 106 20.47 -7.96 -20.57
C TYR A 106 19.54 -8.19 -21.76
N LYS A 107 20.07 -8.61 -22.91
CA LYS A 107 19.26 -8.90 -24.09
C LYS A 107 18.21 -9.96 -23.81
N THR A 108 18.58 -11.04 -23.13
CA THR A 108 17.66 -12.13 -22.79
C THR A 108 16.59 -11.68 -21.80
N LEU A 109 16.95 -10.96 -20.75
CA LEU A 109 15.98 -10.40 -19.79
C LEU A 109 15.06 -9.38 -20.45
N ASP A 110 15.56 -8.56 -21.35
CA ASP A 110 14.76 -7.58 -22.09
C ASP A 110 13.74 -8.28 -23.01
N GLN A 111 14.12 -9.38 -23.64
CA GLN A 111 13.21 -10.19 -24.45
C GLN A 111 12.15 -10.92 -23.62
N LEU A 112 12.55 -11.53 -22.49
CA LEU A 112 11.64 -12.31 -21.65
C LEU A 112 10.72 -11.43 -20.79
N PHE A 113 11.16 -10.24 -20.40
CA PHE A 113 10.47 -9.40 -19.41
C PHE A 113 10.19 -7.97 -19.92
N ASN A 114 9.83 -7.84 -21.19
CA ASN A 114 9.38 -6.57 -21.78
C ASN A 114 10.36 -5.40 -21.52
N ASN A 115 11.55 -5.49 -22.08
CA ASN A 115 12.60 -4.48 -21.95
C ASN A 115 12.98 -4.13 -20.50
N TYR A 116 13.07 -5.12 -19.63
CA TYR A 116 13.30 -4.98 -18.19
C TYR A 116 14.47 -4.07 -17.84
N THR A 117 15.65 -4.31 -18.43
CA THR A 117 16.85 -3.54 -18.09
C THR A 117 16.80 -2.12 -18.65
N LYS A 118 16.21 -1.94 -19.82
CA LYS A 118 15.97 -0.61 -20.40
C LYS A 118 15.05 0.23 -19.54
N ARG A 119 13.93 -0.36 -19.07
CA ARG A 119 12.99 0.31 -18.17
C ARG A 119 13.63 0.67 -16.84
N LEU A 120 14.46 -0.21 -16.26
CA LEU A 120 15.20 0.11 -15.03
C LEU A 120 16.07 1.36 -15.21
N ARG A 121 16.82 1.44 -16.31
CA ARG A 121 17.70 2.60 -16.60
C ARG A 121 16.90 3.87 -16.86
N GLN A 122 15.80 3.79 -17.58
CA GLN A 122 14.95 4.95 -17.92
C GLN A 122 14.19 5.48 -16.70
N ASN A 123 13.56 4.57 -15.93
CA ASN A 123 12.71 4.97 -14.82
C ASN A 123 13.50 5.31 -13.55
N TYR A 124 14.72 4.77 -13.42
CA TYR A 124 15.54 4.91 -12.23
C TYR A 124 17.00 5.28 -12.57
N PRO A 125 17.25 6.49 -13.11
CA PRO A 125 18.57 6.91 -13.56
C PRO A 125 19.61 7.00 -12.42
N GLY A 126 19.19 6.99 -11.17
CA GLY A 126 20.07 6.94 -10.00
C GLY A 126 20.64 5.55 -9.69
N LEU A 127 20.25 4.48 -10.41
CA LEU A 127 20.83 3.15 -10.25
C LEU A 127 22.17 3.06 -10.99
N THR A 128 23.18 2.51 -10.31
CA THR A 128 24.48 2.22 -10.93
C THR A 128 24.40 0.95 -11.79
N ASP A 129 25.41 0.71 -12.64
CA ASP A 129 25.47 -0.54 -13.43
C ASP A 129 25.51 -1.78 -12.56
N GLU A 130 26.22 -1.72 -11.43
CA GLU A 130 26.21 -2.82 -10.46
C GLU A 130 24.82 -3.02 -9.79
N ASP A 131 24.06 -1.93 -9.58
CA ASP A 131 22.69 -2.05 -9.08
C ASP A 131 21.80 -2.73 -10.11
N ILE A 132 21.94 -2.37 -11.40
CA ILE A 132 21.23 -3.04 -12.51
C ILE A 132 21.59 -4.52 -12.59
N GLN A 133 22.89 -4.86 -12.49
CA GLN A 133 23.33 -6.25 -12.44
C GLN A 133 22.71 -7.01 -11.26
N CYS A 134 22.71 -6.39 -10.08
CA CYS A 134 22.05 -6.95 -8.89
C CYS A 134 20.55 -7.19 -9.13
N CYS A 135 19.86 -6.24 -9.74
CA CYS A 135 18.43 -6.37 -10.09
C CYS A 135 18.21 -7.54 -11.08
N CYS A 136 19.10 -7.70 -12.07
CA CYS A 136 19.04 -8.82 -13.00
C CYS A 136 19.19 -10.17 -12.30
N LEU A 137 20.15 -10.30 -11.38
CA LEU A 137 20.35 -11.54 -10.61
C LEU A 137 19.16 -11.85 -9.69
N ILE A 138 18.54 -10.81 -9.10
CA ILE A 138 17.30 -10.97 -8.33
C ILE A 138 16.15 -11.41 -9.23
N LYS A 139 16.00 -10.81 -10.41
CA LYS A 139 14.96 -11.18 -11.39
C LYS A 139 15.13 -12.62 -11.86
N LEU A 140 16.36 -13.11 -11.98
CA LEU A 140 16.71 -14.50 -12.25
C LEU A 140 16.54 -15.42 -11.03
N GLN A 141 16.03 -14.91 -9.91
CA GLN A 141 15.74 -15.65 -8.68
C GLN A 141 16.98 -16.27 -8.00
N LEU A 142 18.16 -15.68 -8.18
CA LEU A 142 19.34 -16.11 -7.45
C LEU A 142 19.20 -15.83 -5.95
N SER A 143 19.67 -16.77 -5.13
CA SER A 143 19.72 -16.58 -3.67
C SER A 143 20.67 -15.45 -3.28
N THR A 144 20.45 -14.84 -2.10
CA THR A 144 21.35 -13.82 -1.57
C THR A 144 22.80 -14.31 -1.44
N SER A 145 22.99 -15.57 -1.07
CA SER A 145 24.33 -16.21 -0.99
C SER A 145 24.97 -16.38 -2.36
N ALA A 146 24.21 -16.76 -3.40
CA ALA A 146 24.71 -16.84 -4.76
C ALA A 146 25.13 -15.45 -5.30
N ILE A 147 24.30 -14.43 -5.07
CA ILE A 147 24.63 -13.05 -5.42
C ILE A 147 25.89 -12.58 -4.68
N ALA A 148 25.99 -12.84 -3.37
CA ALA A 148 27.15 -12.48 -2.55
C ALA A 148 28.45 -13.08 -3.12
N ARG A 149 28.41 -14.34 -3.48
CA ARG A 149 29.56 -15.03 -4.10
C ARG A 149 29.97 -14.40 -5.42
N LEU A 150 29.03 -14.10 -6.32
CA LEU A 150 29.30 -13.46 -7.61
C LEU A 150 29.92 -12.07 -7.46
N PHE A 151 29.45 -11.28 -6.48
CA PHE A 151 30.01 -9.97 -6.17
C PHE A 151 31.29 -10.03 -5.33
N GLY A 152 31.71 -11.18 -4.83
CA GLY A 152 32.86 -11.31 -3.93
C GLY A 152 32.68 -10.59 -2.59
N ILE A 153 31.44 -10.50 -2.08
CA ILE A 153 31.08 -9.77 -0.85
C ILE A 153 30.29 -10.66 0.12
N ALA A 154 30.20 -10.26 1.37
CA ALA A 154 29.39 -10.97 2.37
C ALA A 154 27.87 -10.83 2.13
N SER A 155 27.08 -11.86 2.47
CA SER A 155 25.63 -11.84 2.31
C SER A 155 24.92 -10.65 2.97
N PRO A 156 25.32 -10.15 4.16
CA PRO A 156 24.76 -8.92 4.73
C PRO A 156 24.99 -7.68 3.85
N SER A 157 26.10 -7.62 3.12
CA SER A 157 26.39 -6.52 2.18
C SER A 157 25.42 -6.53 0.98
N VAL A 158 25.03 -7.71 0.50
CA VAL A 158 23.98 -7.84 -0.52
C VAL A 158 22.64 -7.34 0.01
N THR A 159 22.30 -7.68 1.25
CA THR A 159 21.06 -7.18 1.88
C THR A 159 21.06 -5.65 1.98
N LYS A 160 22.17 -5.03 2.39
CA LYS A 160 22.32 -3.57 2.39
C LYS A 160 22.24 -2.98 0.98
N ARG A 161 22.79 -3.65 -0.04
CA ARG A 161 22.67 -3.23 -1.45
C ARG A 161 21.23 -3.25 -1.92
N LYS A 162 20.49 -4.34 -1.66
CA LYS A 162 19.05 -4.45 -1.96
C LYS A 162 18.25 -3.31 -1.30
N GLN A 163 18.57 -2.98 -0.07
CA GLN A 163 17.92 -1.88 0.64
C GLN A 163 18.20 -0.53 -0.03
N ARG A 164 19.46 -0.23 -0.39
CA ARG A 164 19.81 1.02 -1.11
C ARG A 164 19.13 1.11 -2.47
N ILE A 165 19.04 -0.01 -3.22
CA ILE A 165 18.33 -0.05 -4.50
C ILE A 165 16.85 0.31 -4.28
N LYS A 166 16.21 -0.29 -3.27
CA LYS A 166 14.82 0.02 -2.90
C LYS A 166 14.63 1.51 -2.55
N GLU A 167 15.53 2.08 -1.77
CA GLU A 167 15.50 3.50 -1.41
C GLU A 167 15.62 4.42 -2.63
N ARG A 168 16.55 4.13 -3.56
CA ARG A 168 16.70 4.88 -4.82
C ARG A 168 15.47 4.80 -5.70
N ILE A 169 14.86 3.62 -5.80
CA ILE A 169 13.60 3.41 -6.53
C ILE A 169 12.46 4.22 -5.88
N ASN A 170 12.34 4.20 -4.56
CA ASN A 170 11.30 4.93 -3.85
C ASN A 170 11.50 6.45 -3.96
N GLN A 171 12.73 6.95 -3.89
CA GLN A 171 13.04 8.37 -4.10
C GLN A 171 12.67 8.83 -5.52
N ALA A 172 12.98 8.03 -6.54
CA ALA A 172 12.58 8.32 -7.91
C ALA A 172 11.06 8.36 -8.08
N LYS A 173 10.33 7.41 -7.45
CA LYS A 173 8.86 7.38 -7.45
C LYS A 173 8.28 8.60 -6.72
N ALA A 174 8.82 9.00 -5.58
CA ALA A 174 8.36 10.18 -4.84
C ALA A 174 8.55 11.48 -5.64
N GLY A 175 9.62 11.61 -6.42
CA GLY A 175 9.86 12.73 -7.32
C GLY A 175 8.94 12.78 -8.54
N LEU A 176 8.26 11.66 -8.86
CA LEU A 176 7.30 11.53 -9.97
C LEU A 176 5.84 11.78 -9.56
N VAL A 177 5.51 11.79 -8.28
CA VAL A 177 4.14 12.06 -7.76
C VAL A 177 3.63 13.47 -8.07
N GLY A 178 4.47 14.33 -8.67
CA GLY A 178 4.07 15.63 -9.24
C GLY A 178 3.90 15.68 -10.77
N LYS A 179 4.12 14.54 -11.46
CA LYS A 179 3.95 14.44 -12.92
C LYS A 179 3.33 13.07 -13.18
N GLU A 180 2.18 13.06 -13.87
CA GLU A 180 1.35 11.92 -14.29
C GLU A 180 1.95 10.52 -14.06
N GLN A 181 1.21 9.65 -13.35
CA GLN A 181 1.62 8.30 -12.95
C GLN A 181 2.11 7.49 -14.16
N PRO A 182 3.35 6.98 -14.18
CA PRO A 182 3.71 5.92 -15.10
C PRO A 182 3.13 4.61 -14.57
N VAL A 183 2.50 3.88 -15.48
CA VAL A 183 1.94 2.54 -15.31
C VAL A 183 2.90 1.63 -14.54
N ASP A 184 2.39 0.98 -13.50
CA ASP A 184 3.10 0.11 -12.57
C ASP A 184 4.01 -0.91 -13.26
N VAL A 185 5.25 -0.93 -12.81
CA VAL A 185 6.29 -1.89 -13.19
C VAL A 185 6.45 -2.91 -12.05
N TYR A 186 5.65 -3.99 -12.11
CA TYR A 186 5.92 -5.21 -11.37
C TYR A 186 6.23 -6.36 -12.32
#